data_cb5aac7541d94fa730b61c42c89b0bb2
#
_entry.id   cb5aac7541d94fa730b61c42c89b0bb2
#
_cell.length_a   1.000
_cell.length_b   1.000
_cell.length_c   1.000
_cell.angle_alpha   90.00
_cell.angle_beta   90.00
_cell.angle_gamma   90.00
#
_symmetry.space_group_name_H-M   'P 1'
#
loop_
_entity.id
_entity.type
_entity.pdbx_description
1 polymer ?
#
loop_
_entity_poly.entity_id
_entity_poly.type
_entity_poly.pdbx_seq_one_letter_code
_entity_poly.pdbx_strand_id
1 'polypeptide(L)'
;MTLVYVEHQDGRPDDASLQAIALARDIAGGAAMHALLAGPGAEDAAAGLGAHGVAIAHIAEHEALDTHAPVALARCIGELIERLSPAAVAAAGSERGNEVLAHAAALNDLPLAANCIAAEAGDPMGVTRIRWGGSLLEDARLHGPVKLLTVAPHTVEAAEVGGGPAAAERFTPSLSEADLVVRVVETVQQSSEGGINLADARFVVSCGRGAGSPEGFAPAEQLAALLGGAVGCSRAVTIAGWRSHTDQVGQTGTKIAPEVYLACGISGATQHMAGCKGAKRIIAVNVDPEAPIIANADYAVIGDLHEVIPAITAELQKAGAG
;
A
#
# COMPACT_ATOMS: atom_id res chain seq x y z
N MET A 1 10.64 -1.27 -23.56
CA MET A 1 11.02 -1.63 -22.18
C MET A 1 10.18 -0.81 -21.18
N THR A 2 10.02 -1.31 -19.96
CA THR A 2 9.29 -0.65 -18.86
C THR A 2 10.23 -0.44 -17.68
N LEU A 3 10.16 0.73 -17.04
CA LEU A 3 10.89 1.07 -15.82
C LEU A 3 9.95 1.00 -14.62
N VAL A 4 10.39 0.46 -13.48
CA VAL A 4 9.59 0.42 -12.25
C VAL A 4 10.37 1.09 -11.12
N TYR A 5 9.77 2.10 -10.47
CA TYR A 5 10.30 2.62 -9.20
C TYR A 5 9.88 1.67 -8.08
N VAL A 6 10.86 1.14 -7.35
CA VAL A 6 10.67 0.12 -6.31
C VAL A 6 11.00 0.72 -4.95
N GLU A 7 10.00 0.75 -4.09
CA GLU A 7 10.16 1.05 -2.67
C GLU A 7 10.61 -0.22 -1.94
N HIS A 8 11.45 -0.04 -0.93
CA HIS A 8 11.96 -1.15 -0.12
C HIS A 8 12.17 -0.71 1.32
N GLN A 9 12.18 -1.66 2.23
CA GLN A 9 12.52 -1.48 3.62
C GLN A 9 13.48 -2.59 4.07
N ASP A 10 14.55 -2.23 4.78
CA ASP A 10 15.55 -3.17 5.32
C ASP A 10 16.09 -4.16 4.27
N GLY A 11 16.31 -3.68 3.04
CA GLY A 11 16.83 -4.49 1.95
C GLY A 11 15.82 -5.47 1.31
N ARG A 12 14.53 -5.25 1.55
CA ARG A 12 13.44 -6.05 0.96
C ARG A 12 12.47 -5.17 0.19
N PRO A 13 12.11 -5.51 -1.04
CA PRO A 13 11.08 -4.79 -1.78
C PRO A 13 9.75 -4.86 -1.03
N ASP A 14 9.01 -3.75 -1.02
CA ASP A 14 7.66 -3.71 -0.47
C ASP A 14 6.69 -4.51 -1.36
N ASP A 15 5.72 -5.20 -0.77
CA ASP A 15 4.72 -6.00 -1.50
C ASP A 15 3.98 -5.18 -2.57
N ALA A 16 3.66 -3.94 -2.28
CA ALA A 16 3.02 -3.04 -3.25
C ALA A 16 3.93 -2.75 -4.46
N SER A 17 5.25 -2.68 -4.27
CA SER A 17 6.22 -2.54 -5.36
C SER A 17 6.32 -3.82 -6.19
N LEU A 18 6.24 -5.00 -5.57
CA LEU A 18 6.18 -6.27 -6.30
C LEU A 18 4.90 -6.39 -7.13
N GLN A 19 3.77 -5.88 -6.64
CA GLN A 19 2.52 -5.77 -7.40
C GLN A 19 2.67 -4.82 -8.61
N ALA A 20 3.37 -3.69 -8.42
CA ALA A 20 3.67 -2.78 -9.52
C ALA A 20 4.56 -3.43 -10.60
N ILE A 21 5.55 -4.24 -10.19
CA ILE A 21 6.37 -5.03 -11.09
C ILE A 21 5.51 -6.03 -11.88
N ALA A 22 4.55 -6.70 -11.24
CA ALA A 22 3.68 -7.66 -11.92
C ALA A 22 2.85 -6.99 -13.03
N LEU A 23 2.21 -5.85 -12.77
CA LEU A 23 1.49 -5.10 -13.79
C LEU A 23 2.43 -4.54 -14.87
N ALA A 24 3.61 -4.05 -14.49
CA ALA A 24 4.62 -3.55 -15.44
C ALA A 24 5.11 -4.66 -16.39
N ARG A 25 5.20 -5.90 -15.91
CA ARG A 25 5.55 -7.07 -16.72
C ARG A 25 4.49 -7.35 -17.80
N ASP A 26 3.22 -7.24 -17.44
CA ASP A 26 2.13 -7.42 -18.41
C ASP A 26 2.18 -6.34 -19.50
N ILE A 27 2.43 -5.08 -19.11
CA ILE A 27 2.63 -3.95 -20.02
C ILE A 27 3.87 -4.19 -20.92
N ALA A 28 4.95 -4.74 -20.35
CA ALA A 28 6.19 -4.97 -21.09
C ALA A 28 6.03 -6.00 -22.22
N GLY A 29 5.08 -6.94 -22.10
CA GLY A 29 4.76 -7.92 -23.16
C GLY A 29 5.97 -8.74 -23.61
N GLY A 30 6.88 -9.08 -22.71
CA GLY A 30 8.14 -9.77 -23.00
C GLY A 30 9.33 -8.87 -23.32
N ALA A 31 9.16 -7.55 -23.40
CA ALA A 31 10.27 -6.61 -23.48
C ALA A 31 11.01 -6.48 -22.15
N ALA A 32 12.25 -5.99 -22.16
CA ALA A 32 13.05 -5.82 -20.95
C ALA A 32 12.35 -4.93 -19.92
N MET A 33 12.46 -5.33 -18.67
CA MET A 33 11.95 -4.60 -17.53
C MET A 33 13.10 -4.20 -16.62
N HIS A 34 13.19 -2.91 -16.28
CA HIS A 34 14.21 -2.36 -15.41
C HIS A 34 13.57 -1.83 -14.13
N ALA A 35 14.33 -1.76 -13.05
CA ALA A 35 13.92 -1.16 -11.80
C ALA A 35 14.81 0.03 -11.42
N LEU A 36 14.26 1.00 -10.70
CA LEU A 36 15.00 2.03 -9.98
C LEU A 36 14.83 1.82 -8.50
N LEU A 37 15.94 1.78 -7.76
CA LEU A 37 15.99 1.76 -6.31
C LEU A 37 16.92 2.86 -5.81
N ALA A 38 16.73 3.31 -4.57
CA ALA A 38 17.60 4.28 -3.94
C ALA A 38 17.60 4.13 -2.42
N GLY A 39 18.64 4.62 -1.76
CA GLY A 39 18.79 4.62 -0.32
C GLY A 39 19.40 3.34 0.26
N PRO A 40 19.56 3.31 1.60
CA PRO A 40 20.19 2.19 2.30
C PRO A 40 19.44 0.87 2.09
N GLY A 41 20.15 -0.22 1.73
CA GLY A 41 19.57 -1.52 1.45
C GLY A 41 19.07 -1.73 0.02
N ALA A 42 19.18 -0.72 -0.86
CA ALA A 42 18.72 -0.82 -2.26
C ALA A 42 19.38 -1.98 -3.02
N GLU A 43 20.64 -2.29 -2.75
CA GLU A 43 21.37 -3.38 -3.40
C GLU A 43 20.82 -4.75 -3.00
N ASP A 44 20.56 -4.96 -1.71
CA ASP A 44 19.98 -6.19 -1.20
C ASP A 44 18.56 -6.40 -1.77
N ALA A 45 17.76 -5.33 -1.80
CA ALA A 45 16.44 -5.37 -2.39
C ALA A 45 16.48 -5.68 -3.90
N ALA A 46 17.44 -5.12 -4.62
CA ALA A 46 17.62 -5.35 -6.06
C ALA A 46 17.92 -6.82 -6.39
N ALA A 47 18.66 -7.51 -5.55
CA ALA A 47 19.07 -8.91 -5.79
C ALA A 47 17.87 -9.85 -5.99
N GLY A 48 16.76 -9.63 -5.27
CA GLY A 48 15.54 -10.44 -5.36
C GLY A 48 14.66 -10.16 -6.58
N LEU A 49 14.81 -9.00 -7.23
CA LEU A 49 13.89 -8.55 -8.27
C LEU A 49 13.95 -9.37 -9.56
N GLY A 50 15.04 -10.09 -9.80
CA GLY A 50 15.15 -10.97 -10.96
C GLY A 50 14.14 -12.12 -10.96
N ALA A 51 13.76 -12.63 -9.77
CA ALA A 51 12.69 -13.62 -9.63
C ALA A 51 11.34 -13.11 -10.14
N HIS A 52 11.14 -11.78 -10.15
CA HIS A 52 9.94 -11.10 -10.65
C HIS A 52 10.07 -10.62 -12.10
N GLY A 53 11.18 -10.95 -12.79
CA GLY A 53 11.39 -10.64 -14.20
C GLY A 53 12.10 -9.31 -14.48
N VAL A 54 12.69 -8.65 -13.47
CA VAL A 54 13.52 -7.47 -13.66
C VAL A 54 14.88 -7.89 -14.20
N ALA A 55 15.29 -7.32 -15.33
CA ALA A 55 16.57 -7.63 -15.96
C ALA A 55 17.72 -6.80 -15.35
N ILE A 56 17.49 -5.50 -15.14
CA ILE A 56 18.47 -4.55 -14.62
C ILE A 56 17.84 -3.72 -13.50
N ALA A 57 18.53 -3.64 -12.37
CA ALA A 57 18.20 -2.75 -11.26
C ALA A 57 19.19 -1.58 -11.24
N HIS A 58 18.70 -0.37 -11.51
CA HIS A 58 19.46 0.87 -11.40
C HIS A 58 19.41 1.37 -9.96
N ILE A 59 20.56 1.50 -9.33
CA ILE A 59 20.71 1.95 -7.94
C ILE A 59 21.22 3.39 -7.95
N ALA A 60 20.37 4.33 -7.53
CA ALA A 60 20.75 5.73 -7.40
C ALA A 60 21.50 5.94 -6.08
N GLU A 61 22.75 6.41 -6.17
CA GLU A 61 23.65 6.63 -5.04
C GLU A 61 23.85 8.13 -4.80
N HIS A 62 23.24 8.65 -3.74
CA HIS A 62 23.43 10.02 -3.28
C HIS A 62 22.95 10.13 -1.81
N GLU A 63 23.68 10.86 -0.96
CA GLU A 63 23.37 11.02 0.46
C GLU A 63 21.95 11.55 0.75
N ALA A 64 21.41 12.40 -0.13
CA ALA A 64 20.07 12.92 0.00
C ALA A 64 18.98 11.85 -0.20
N LEU A 65 19.32 10.69 -0.75
CA LEU A 65 18.43 9.56 -0.99
C LEU A 65 18.47 8.55 0.17
N ASP A 66 19.28 8.78 1.20
CA ASP A 66 19.27 7.96 2.43
C ASP A 66 17.96 8.12 3.22
N THR A 67 17.23 9.18 2.94
CA THR A 67 15.86 9.40 3.41
C THR A 67 14.92 9.66 2.24
N HIS A 68 13.60 9.59 2.47
CA HIS A 68 12.64 9.88 1.41
C HIS A 68 12.73 11.35 0.98
N ALA A 69 13.12 11.55 -0.27
CA ALA A 69 13.23 12.85 -0.93
C ALA A 69 12.52 12.78 -2.30
N PRO A 70 11.21 13.06 -2.36
CA PRO A 70 10.36 12.72 -3.52
C PRO A 70 10.78 13.44 -4.79
N VAL A 71 11.22 14.70 -4.72
CA VAL A 71 11.68 15.45 -5.88
C VAL A 71 13.01 14.91 -6.40
N ALA A 72 13.95 14.56 -5.51
CA ALA A 72 15.21 13.93 -5.88
C ALA A 72 15.00 12.57 -6.55
N LEU A 73 14.10 11.74 -6.01
CA LEU A 73 13.71 10.47 -6.61
C LEU A 73 13.06 10.65 -7.99
N ALA A 74 12.20 11.66 -8.13
CA ALA A 74 11.59 12.01 -9.40
C ALA A 74 12.63 12.45 -10.44
N ARG A 75 13.69 13.15 -10.01
CA ARG A 75 14.81 13.52 -10.86
C ARG A 75 15.59 12.29 -11.33
N CYS A 76 15.82 11.29 -10.45
CA CYS A 76 16.42 10.00 -10.84
C CYS A 76 15.58 9.29 -11.91
N ILE A 77 14.24 9.31 -11.76
CA ILE A 77 13.34 8.76 -12.78
C ILE A 77 13.50 9.52 -14.10
N GLY A 78 13.56 10.86 -14.08
CA GLY A 78 13.75 11.70 -15.27
C GLY A 78 15.04 11.36 -16.02
N GLU A 79 16.17 11.24 -15.30
CA GLU A 79 17.47 10.85 -15.90
C GLU A 79 17.41 9.46 -16.55
N LEU A 80 16.71 8.50 -15.92
CA LEU A 80 16.53 7.17 -16.51
C LEU A 80 15.57 7.18 -17.69
N ILE A 81 14.56 8.05 -17.70
CA ILE A 81 13.70 8.25 -18.88
C ILE A 81 14.52 8.74 -20.07
N GLU A 82 15.39 9.73 -19.88
CA GLU A 82 16.28 10.27 -20.92
C GLU A 82 17.26 9.21 -21.44
N ARG A 83 17.86 8.44 -20.53
CA ARG A 83 18.85 7.40 -20.89
C ARG A 83 18.26 6.19 -21.57
N LEU A 84 17.09 5.72 -21.12
CA LEU A 84 16.53 4.42 -21.47
C LEU A 84 15.35 4.51 -22.44
N SER A 85 14.71 5.68 -22.53
CA SER A 85 13.50 5.91 -23.33
C SER A 85 12.43 4.82 -23.12
N PRO A 86 11.98 4.58 -21.86
CA PRO A 86 11.01 3.54 -21.57
C PRO A 86 9.65 3.89 -22.18
N ALA A 87 8.87 2.89 -22.60
CA ALA A 87 7.49 3.11 -23.03
C ALA A 87 6.58 3.50 -21.86
N ALA A 88 6.90 2.98 -20.67
CA ALA A 88 6.16 3.28 -19.45
C ALA A 88 7.08 3.29 -18.23
N VAL A 89 6.65 4.05 -17.19
CA VAL A 89 7.22 4.04 -15.84
C VAL A 89 6.10 3.69 -14.88
N ALA A 90 6.31 2.66 -14.07
CA ALA A 90 5.34 2.22 -13.06
C ALA A 90 5.90 2.40 -11.64
N ALA A 91 5.02 2.53 -10.66
CA ALA A 91 5.34 2.48 -9.24
C ALA A 91 4.16 1.95 -8.43
N ALA A 92 4.39 1.59 -7.18
CA ALA A 92 3.31 1.32 -6.24
C ALA A 92 2.41 2.55 -6.08
N GLY A 93 1.11 2.34 -5.91
CA GLY A 93 0.13 3.38 -5.53
C GLY A 93 0.13 3.66 -4.02
N SER A 94 1.29 3.52 -3.39
CA SER A 94 1.57 3.96 -2.03
C SER A 94 1.51 5.49 -1.93
N GLU A 95 1.59 6.05 -0.74
CA GLU A 95 1.70 7.51 -0.57
C GLU A 95 2.97 8.02 -1.23
N ARG A 96 4.11 7.35 -1.00
CA ARG A 96 5.42 7.72 -1.57
C ARG A 96 5.48 7.54 -3.07
N GLY A 97 5.04 6.38 -3.58
CA GLY A 97 5.06 6.10 -5.02
C GLY A 97 4.17 7.07 -5.82
N ASN A 98 2.98 7.41 -5.30
CA ASN A 98 2.12 8.43 -5.90
C ASN A 98 2.78 9.80 -5.91
N GLU A 99 3.43 10.21 -4.81
CA GLU A 99 4.13 11.50 -4.69
C GLU A 99 5.31 11.58 -5.67
N VAL A 100 6.17 10.57 -5.68
CA VAL A 100 7.35 10.53 -6.56
C VAL A 100 6.94 10.57 -8.04
N LEU A 101 5.95 9.76 -8.45
CA LEU A 101 5.51 9.77 -9.84
C LEU A 101 4.77 11.05 -10.22
N ALA A 102 4.07 11.70 -9.31
CA ALA A 102 3.47 13.00 -9.57
C ALA A 102 4.53 14.08 -9.84
N HIS A 103 5.61 14.09 -9.05
CA HIS A 103 6.76 14.96 -9.31
C HIS A 103 7.45 14.61 -10.64
N ALA A 104 7.69 13.33 -10.92
CA ALA A 104 8.31 12.88 -12.16
C ALA A 104 7.48 13.28 -13.39
N ALA A 105 6.16 13.15 -13.32
CA ALA A 105 5.24 13.58 -14.37
C ALA A 105 5.33 15.09 -14.63
N ALA A 106 5.26 15.88 -13.55
CA ALA A 106 5.31 17.34 -13.66
C ALA A 106 6.65 17.87 -14.17
N LEU A 107 7.77 17.31 -13.68
CA LEU A 107 9.12 17.73 -14.08
C LEU A 107 9.47 17.40 -15.54
N ASN A 108 8.83 16.38 -16.11
CA ASN A 108 9.11 15.91 -17.46
C ASN A 108 7.96 16.19 -18.44
N ASP A 109 6.90 16.88 -18.03
CA ASP A 109 5.68 17.14 -18.83
C ASP A 109 5.08 15.85 -19.42
N LEU A 110 4.94 14.82 -18.57
CA LEU A 110 4.48 13.49 -18.94
C LEU A 110 3.10 13.16 -18.32
N PRO A 111 2.29 12.33 -18.98
CA PRO A 111 1.00 11.92 -18.45
C PRO A 111 1.16 10.94 -17.29
N LEU A 112 0.27 11.05 -16.29
CA LEU A 112 0.21 10.14 -15.14
C LEU A 112 -1.21 9.60 -14.94
N ALA A 113 -1.32 8.28 -14.85
CA ALA A 113 -2.50 7.58 -14.38
C ALA A 113 -2.25 6.99 -12.98
N ALA A 114 -2.87 7.56 -11.95
CA ALA A 114 -2.70 7.08 -10.59
C ALA A 114 -3.73 6.00 -10.21
N ASN A 115 -3.30 5.03 -9.39
CA ASN A 115 -4.11 3.94 -8.82
C ASN A 115 -4.76 3.05 -9.90
N CYS A 116 -3.97 2.60 -10.88
CA CYS A 116 -4.38 1.65 -11.89
C CYS A 116 -4.56 0.24 -11.28
N ILE A 117 -5.57 -0.47 -11.78
CA ILE A 117 -5.82 -1.88 -11.46
C ILE A 117 -5.58 -2.78 -12.69
N ALA A 118 -5.55 -2.18 -13.87
CA ALA A 118 -5.20 -2.83 -15.12
C ALA A 118 -4.57 -1.82 -16.08
N ALA A 119 -3.71 -2.31 -16.97
CA ALA A 119 -3.15 -1.53 -18.06
C ALA A 119 -2.88 -2.42 -19.27
N GLU A 120 -3.14 -1.89 -20.45
CA GLU A 120 -2.90 -2.56 -21.75
C GLU A 120 -1.87 -1.75 -22.53
N ALA A 121 -0.79 -2.42 -22.94
CA ALA A 121 0.24 -1.80 -23.75
C ALA A 121 -0.33 -1.26 -25.07
N GLY A 122 0.13 -0.09 -25.48
CA GLY A 122 -0.31 0.53 -26.71
C GLY A 122 0.06 2.01 -26.80
N ASP A 123 -0.31 2.61 -27.92
CA ASP A 123 -0.23 4.06 -28.12
C ASP A 123 -1.51 4.55 -28.77
N PRO A 124 -2.46 5.07 -27.99
CA PRO A 124 -2.42 5.30 -26.53
C PRO A 124 -2.47 4.01 -25.71
N MET A 125 -1.90 4.07 -24.47
CA MET A 125 -2.01 3.00 -23.49
C MET A 125 -3.39 3.00 -22.87
N GLY A 126 -4.08 1.86 -22.81
CA GLY A 126 -5.32 1.68 -22.06
C GLY A 126 -5.03 1.49 -20.57
N VAL A 127 -5.81 2.12 -19.70
CA VAL A 127 -5.73 1.92 -18.25
C VAL A 127 -7.11 1.88 -17.62
N THR A 128 -7.31 1.00 -16.64
CA THR A 128 -8.44 1.03 -15.73
C THR A 128 -7.94 1.44 -14.35
N ARG A 129 -8.53 2.46 -13.75
CA ARG A 129 -8.04 3.00 -12.48
C ARG A 129 -9.15 3.29 -11.48
N ILE A 130 -8.79 3.25 -10.20
CA ILE A 130 -9.68 3.54 -9.09
C ILE A 130 -9.73 5.05 -8.86
N ARG A 131 -10.94 5.59 -8.76
CA ARG A 131 -11.20 7.00 -8.50
C ARG A 131 -12.15 7.18 -7.32
N TRP A 132 -12.19 8.42 -6.75
CA TRP A 132 -13.11 8.81 -5.69
C TRP A 132 -13.08 7.85 -4.48
N GLY A 133 -11.86 7.58 -3.97
CA GLY A 133 -11.69 6.71 -2.79
C GLY A 133 -12.19 5.28 -2.97
N GLY A 134 -12.16 4.76 -4.21
CA GLY A 134 -12.59 3.40 -4.50
C GLY A 134 -14.06 3.25 -4.91
N SER A 135 -14.78 4.38 -5.08
CA SER A 135 -16.19 4.35 -5.45
C SER A 135 -16.44 4.24 -6.95
N LEU A 136 -15.47 4.63 -7.77
CA LEU A 136 -15.58 4.63 -9.22
C LEU A 136 -14.40 3.91 -9.86
N LEU A 137 -14.67 3.21 -10.95
CA LEU A 137 -13.67 2.75 -11.91
C LEU A 137 -13.73 3.66 -13.14
N GLU A 138 -12.56 4.03 -13.65
CA GLU A 138 -12.42 4.85 -14.85
C GLU A 138 -11.55 4.12 -15.86
N ASP A 139 -12.10 3.87 -17.05
CA ASP A 139 -11.32 3.45 -18.20
C ASP A 139 -10.83 4.71 -18.94
N ALA A 140 -9.52 4.80 -19.11
CA ALA A 140 -8.89 5.95 -19.73
C ALA A 140 -7.81 5.53 -20.74
N ARG A 141 -7.43 6.47 -21.60
CA ARG A 141 -6.33 6.32 -22.56
C ARG A 141 -5.24 7.33 -22.26
N LEU A 142 -4.03 6.82 -22.04
CA LEU A 142 -2.86 7.61 -21.71
C LEU A 142 -2.04 7.86 -22.97
N HIS A 143 -1.98 9.13 -23.40
CA HIS A 143 -1.23 9.59 -24.56
C HIS A 143 0.10 10.17 -24.11
N GLY A 144 1.16 10.05 -24.94
CA GLY A 144 2.46 10.65 -24.70
C GLY A 144 3.61 9.70 -25.00
N PRO A 145 4.85 10.20 -25.08
CA PRO A 145 6.00 9.37 -25.43
C PRO A 145 6.34 8.36 -24.34
N VAL A 146 6.22 8.74 -23.07
CA VAL A 146 6.39 7.88 -21.90
C VAL A 146 5.14 8.00 -21.04
N LYS A 147 4.55 6.88 -20.60
CA LYS A 147 3.32 6.83 -19.81
C LYS A 147 3.67 6.49 -18.37
N LEU A 148 3.32 7.35 -17.43
CA LEU A 148 3.53 7.08 -16.01
C LEU A 148 2.25 6.52 -15.39
N LEU A 149 2.38 5.50 -14.54
CA LEU A 149 1.24 4.93 -13.83
C LEU A 149 1.63 4.45 -12.43
N THR A 150 0.71 4.60 -11.46
CA THR A 150 0.83 3.91 -10.18
C THR A 150 -0.20 2.78 -10.09
N VAL A 151 0.19 1.68 -9.45
CA VAL A 151 -0.63 0.47 -9.30
C VAL A 151 -1.32 0.50 -7.94
N ALA A 152 -2.64 0.42 -7.92
CA ALA A 152 -3.40 0.41 -6.67
C ALA A 152 -2.99 -0.80 -5.81
N PRO A 153 -2.64 -0.60 -4.52
CA PRO A 153 -2.26 -1.70 -3.64
C PRO A 153 -3.37 -2.76 -3.53
N HIS A 154 -2.98 -4.02 -3.39
CA HIS A 154 -3.85 -5.19 -3.20
C HIS A 154 -4.80 -5.48 -4.38
N THR A 155 -4.49 -5.02 -5.58
CA THR A 155 -5.33 -5.25 -6.78
C THR A 155 -4.68 -6.18 -7.80
N VAL A 156 -3.38 -6.38 -7.73
CA VAL A 156 -2.59 -7.25 -8.60
C VAL A 156 -1.82 -8.24 -7.74
N GLU A 157 -1.78 -9.51 -8.13
CA GLU A 157 -1.00 -10.52 -7.42
C GLU A 157 0.48 -10.43 -7.82
N ALA A 158 1.36 -10.33 -6.83
CA ALA A 158 2.81 -10.33 -7.01
C ALA A 158 3.32 -11.77 -7.12
N ALA A 159 3.38 -12.29 -8.34
CA ALA A 159 3.87 -13.65 -8.59
C ALA A 159 5.34 -13.63 -9.07
N GLU A 160 6.14 -14.53 -8.52
CA GLU A 160 7.44 -14.87 -9.08
C GLU A 160 7.28 -15.62 -10.42
N VAL A 161 8.12 -15.28 -11.39
CA VAL A 161 8.14 -15.92 -12.71
C VAL A 161 9.39 -16.76 -12.94
N GLY A 162 10.25 -16.79 -11.93
CA GLY A 162 11.57 -17.41 -12.00
C GLY A 162 12.56 -16.50 -12.73
N GLY A 163 13.85 -16.79 -12.58
CA GLY A 163 14.95 -16.02 -13.17
C GLY A 163 16.15 -15.99 -12.27
N GLY A 164 17.31 -15.59 -12.82
CA GLY A 164 18.50 -15.27 -12.04
C GLY A 164 18.36 -13.89 -11.37
N PRO A 165 19.35 -13.50 -10.55
CA PRO A 165 19.36 -12.17 -9.95
C PRO A 165 19.37 -11.07 -11.03
N ALA A 166 18.69 -9.94 -10.76
CA ALA A 166 18.77 -8.79 -11.63
C ALA A 166 20.20 -8.23 -11.66
N ALA A 167 20.65 -7.77 -12.83
CA ALA A 167 21.95 -7.09 -12.92
C ALA A 167 21.85 -5.71 -12.25
N ALA A 168 22.79 -5.40 -11.35
CA ALA A 168 22.82 -4.12 -10.66
C ALA A 168 23.70 -3.10 -11.44
N GLU A 169 23.12 -1.93 -11.74
CA GLU A 169 23.83 -0.78 -12.33
C GLU A 169 23.71 0.41 -11.38
N ARG A 170 24.85 0.94 -10.92
CA ARG A 170 24.88 2.10 -10.03
C ARG A 170 25.08 3.38 -10.82
N PHE A 171 24.43 4.44 -10.36
CA PHE A 171 24.65 5.79 -10.92
C PHE A 171 24.46 6.84 -9.83
N THR A 172 25.18 7.96 -9.99
CA THR A 172 25.02 9.13 -9.13
C THR A 172 24.13 10.13 -9.86
N PRO A 173 22.93 10.46 -9.36
CA PRO A 173 22.04 11.41 -10.01
C PRO A 173 22.58 12.84 -9.91
N SER A 174 22.26 13.66 -10.90
CA SER A 174 22.57 15.10 -10.89
C SER A 174 21.45 15.87 -10.17
N LEU A 175 21.62 16.14 -8.88
CA LEU A 175 20.64 16.81 -8.04
C LEU A 175 21.04 18.27 -7.79
N SER A 176 20.08 19.17 -7.85
CA SER A 176 20.22 20.57 -7.48
C SER A 176 19.67 20.81 -6.05
N GLU A 177 19.99 21.94 -5.45
CA GLU A 177 19.44 22.33 -4.14
C GLU A 177 17.90 22.38 -4.16
N ALA A 178 17.29 22.74 -5.27
CA ALA A 178 15.83 22.77 -5.42
C ALA A 178 15.21 21.37 -5.34
N ASP A 179 15.93 20.34 -5.76
CA ASP A 179 15.47 18.94 -5.71
C ASP A 179 15.51 18.39 -4.27
N LEU A 180 16.20 19.07 -3.34
CA LEU A 180 16.43 18.66 -1.96
C LEU A 180 15.58 19.41 -0.92
N VAL A 181 14.72 20.33 -1.35
CA VAL A 181 13.90 21.16 -0.46
C VAL A 181 12.90 20.30 0.33
N VAL A 182 12.32 19.32 -0.32
CA VAL A 182 11.35 18.39 0.31
C VAL A 182 12.05 17.07 0.59
N ARG A 183 12.24 16.78 1.87
CA ARG A 183 12.84 15.52 2.34
C ARG A 183 12.35 15.19 3.75
N VAL A 184 12.39 13.92 4.10
CA VAL A 184 12.14 13.49 5.48
C VAL A 184 13.31 13.99 6.36
N VAL A 185 12.97 14.75 7.38
CA VAL A 185 13.95 15.26 8.37
C VAL A 185 14.04 14.30 9.57
N GLU A 186 12.91 13.73 9.96
CA GLU A 186 12.82 12.81 11.09
C GLU A 186 11.72 11.79 10.85
N THR A 187 12.02 10.54 11.14
CA THR A 187 11.03 9.45 11.17
C THR A 187 10.82 9.05 12.63
N VAL A 188 9.66 9.37 13.16
CA VAL A 188 9.28 8.90 14.50
C VAL A 188 8.65 7.52 14.34
N GLN A 189 9.41 6.49 14.69
CA GLN A 189 8.83 5.17 14.88
C GLN A 189 7.95 5.24 16.12
N GLN A 190 6.64 5.27 15.92
CA GLN A 190 5.77 4.93 17.02
C GLN A 190 6.01 3.45 17.31
N SER A 191 6.68 3.19 18.44
CA SER A 191 6.80 1.85 18.96
C SER A 191 5.38 1.35 19.24
N SER A 192 4.80 0.61 18.32
CA SER A 192 3.82 -0.39 18.68
C SER A 192 4.63 -1.37 19.54
N GLU A 193 4.48 -1.29 20.87
CA GLU A 193 5.11 -2.23 21.79
C GLU A 193 4.74 -3.65 21.33
N GLY A 194 5.58 -4.29 20.52
CA GLY A 194 5.41 -5.66 20.02
C GLY A 194 4.27 -5.91 19.03
N GLY A 195 3.64 -4.88 18.43
CA GLY A 195 2.48 -5.04 17.56
C GLY A 195 2.81 -5.20 16.08
N ILE A 196 2.05 -6.05 15.40
CA ILE A 196 2.07 -6.23 13.95
C ILE A 196 1.55 -4.93 13.30
N ASN A 197 2.20 -4.49 12.21
CA ASN A 197 1.76 -3.34 11.44
C ASN A 197 0.33 -3.57 10.90
N LEU A 198 -0.54 -2.58 11.07
CA LEU A 198 -1.93 -2.67 10.66
C LEU A 198 -2.10 -2.97 9.15
N ALA A 199 -1.21 -2.45 8.30
CA ALA A 199 -1.26 -2.65 6.86
C ALA A 199 -0.97 -4.12 6.45
N ASP A 200 -0.10 -4.81 7.21
CA ASP A 200 0.42 -6.14 6.88
C ASP A 200 -0.24 -7.26 7.69
N ALA A 201 -1.14 -6.89 8.61
CA ALA A 201 -1.76 -7.84 9.52
C ALA A 201 -2.72 -8.79 8.78
N ARG A 202 -2.56 -10.10 9.00
CA ARG A 202 -3.50 -11.13 8.48
C ARG A 202 -4.86 -11.08 9.15
N PHE A 203 -4.91 -10.68 10.42
CA PHE A 203 -6.13 -10.51 11.21
C PHE A 203 -6.17 -9.08 11.75
N VAL A 204 -7.28 -8.40 11.53
CA VAL A 204 -7.49 -7.05 12.05
C VAL A 204 -8.78 -7.00 12.85
N VAL A 205 -8.67 -6.58 14.11
CA VAL A 205 -9.82 -6.33 14.98
C VAL A 205 -9.97 -4.83 15.17
N SER A 206 -11.02 -4.24 14.62
CA SER A 206 -11.26 -2.79 14.68
C SER A 206 -12.48 -2.44 15.51
N CYS A 207 -12.35 -1.39 16.31
CA CYS A 207 -13.49 -0.82 17.02
C CYS A 207 -13.83 0.58 16.55
N GLY A 208 -15.12 0.87 16.57
CA GLY A 208 -15.67 2.20 16.35
C GLY A 208 -16.04 2.89 17.68
N ARG A 209 -16.89 3.92 17.59
CA ARG A 209 -17.45 4.60 18.78
C ARG A 209 -18.27 3.68 19.69
N GLY A 210 -18.69 2.52 19.18
CA GLY A 210 -19.32 1.48 19.99
C GLY A 210 -18.47 0.97 21.15
N ALA A 211 -17.14 1.16 21.10
CA ALA A 211 -16.24 0.87 22.25
C ALA A 211 -16.50 1.75 23.48
N GLY A 212 -17.17 2.90 23.31
CA GLY A 212 -17.58 3.80 24.39
C GLY A 212 -16.46 4.66 24.98
N SER A 213 -15.24 4.14 25.09
CA SER A 213 -14.07 4.85 25.63
C SER A 213 -12.76 4.23 25.11
N PRO A 214 -11.58 4.84 25.39
CA PRO A 214 -10.28 4.21 25.13
C PRO A 214 -10.12 2.83 25.78
N GLU A 215 -10.59 2.66 27.02
CA GLU A 215 -10.51 1.42 27.80
C GLU A 215 -11.40 0.32 27.18
N GLY A 216 -12.45 0.70 26.46
CA GLY A 216 -13.35 -0.23 25.75
C GLY A 216 -12.69 -0.99 24.62
N PHE A 217 -11.44 -0.65 24.25
CA PHE A 217 -10.63 -1.40 23.30
C PHE A 217 -9.95 -2.64 23.88
N ALA A 218 -9.85 -2.77 25.20
CA ALA A 218 -9.14 -3.87 25.85
C ALA A 218 -9.58 -5.27 25.37
N PRO A 219 -10.87 -5.60 25.19
CA PRO A 219 -11.27 -6.87 24.61
C PRO A 219 -10.76 -7.11 23.18
N ALA A 220 -10.77 -6.06 22.34
CA ALA A 220 -10.28 -6.14 20.97
C ALA A 220 -8.75 -6.34 20.92
N GLU A 221 -8.00 -5.70 21.81
CA GLU A 221 -6.56 -5.88 21.97
C GLU A 221 -6.22 -7.32 22.38
N GLN A 222 -6.94 -7.88 23.32
CA GLN A 222 -6.77 -9.27 23.74
C GLN A 222 -7.07 -10.27 22.61
N LEU A 223 -8.12 -10.03 21.87
CA LEU A 223 -8.48 -10.88 20.73
C LEU A 223 -7.45 -10.79 19.60
N ALA A 224 -7.02 -9.57 19.27
CA ALA A 224 -5.99 -9.35 18.25
C ALA A 224 -4.67 -10.03 18.63
N ALA A 225 -4.24 -9.91 19.87
CA ALA A 225 -3.04 -10.58 20.39
C ALA A 225 -3.15 -12.12 20.30
N LEU A 226 -4.31 -12.68 20.64
CA LEU A 226 -4.57 -14.13 20.53
C LEU A 226 -4.49 -14.64 19.10
N LEU A 227 -4.94 -13.84 18.14
CA LEU A 227 -4.93 -14.15 16.71
C LEU A 227 -3.58 -13.85 16.02
N GLY A 228 -2.62 -13.23 16.71
CA GLY A 228 -1.42 -12.69 16.07
C GLY A 228 -1.76 -11.63 15.04
N GLY A 229 -2.69 -10.75 15.35
CA GLY A 229 -3.22 -9.71 14.48
C GLY A 229 -2.98 -8.30 15.02
N ALA A 230 -3.56 -7.30 14.36
CA ALA A 230 -3.46 -5.88 14.72
C ALA A 230 -4.82 -5.32 15.16
N VAL A 231 -4.76 -4.23 15.95
CA VAL A 231 -5.95 -3.47 16.34
C VAL A 231 -6.07 -2.23 15.46
N GLY A 232 -7.23 -2.08 14.83
CA GLY A 232 -7.58 -0.88 14.07
C GLY A 232 -8.71 -0.09 14.72
N CYS A 233 -9.00 1.07 14.17
CA CYS A 233 -10.13 1.87 14.62
C CYS A 233 -10.77 2.68 13.48
N SER A 234 -11.99 3.18 13.72
CA SER A 234 -12.63 4.10 12.79
C SER A 234 -12.12 5.54 12.99
N ARG A 235 -12.26 6.39 11.97
CA ARG A 235 -11.93 7.83 12.03
C ARG A 235 -12.61 8.54 13.21
N ALA A 236 -13.84 8.14 13.56
CA ALA A 236 -14.55 8.74 14.69
C ALA A 236 -13.83 8.55 16.02
N VAL A 237 -13.06 7.47 16.15
CA VAL A 237 -12.24 7.15 17.34
C VAL A 237 -10.99 8.03 17.40
N THR A 238 -10.31 8.23 16.27
CA THR A 238 -9.12 9.10 16.19
C THR A 238 -9.46 10.56 16.39
N ILE A 239 -10.60 11.02 15.87
CA ILE A 239 -11.12 12.38 16.15
C ILE A 239 -11.42 12.56 17.63
N ALA A 240 -11.92 11.54 18.31
CA ALA A 240 -12.15 11.55 19.75
C ALA A 240 -10.87 11.47 20.59
N GLY A 241 -9.72 11.26 19.97
CA GLY A 241 -8.42 11.13 20.63
C GLY A 241 -8.25 9.82 21.41
N TRP A 242 -9.08 8.80 21.14
CA TRP A 242 -8.99 7.51 21.85
C TRP A 242 -7.85 6.63 21.36
N ARG A 243 -7.48 6.76 20.09
CA ARG A 243 -6.37 6.03 19.49
C ARG A 243 -5.61 6.91 18.50
N SER A 244 -4.38 6.49 18.17
CA SER A 244 -3.54 7.18 17.19
C SER A 244 -4.16 7.12 15.79
N HIS A 245 -3.80 8.10 14.96
CA HIS A 245 -4.17 8.11 13.53
C HIS A 245 -3.57 6.91 12.77
N THR A 246 -2.46 6.36 13.21
CA THR A 246 -1.83 5.16 12.65
C THR A 246 -2.72 3.92 12.74
N ASP A 247 -3.62 3.87 13.72
CA ASP A 247 -4.57 2.78 13.90
C ASP A 247 -5.85 2.97 13.07
N GLN A 248 -5.98 4.12 12.39
CA GLN A 248 -7.18 4.43 11.64
C GLN A 248 -7.27 3.59 10.35
N VAL A 249 -8.35 2.84 10.20
CA VAL A 249 -8.74 2.20 8.93
C VAL A 249 -9.66 3.12 8.16
N GLY A 250 -9.35 3.35 6.88
CA GLY A 250 -10.21 4.16 6.02
C GLY A 250 -9.49 4.85 4.88
N GLN A 251 -10.22 5.66 4.13
CA GLN A 251 -9.71 6.41 2.98
C GLN A 251 -8.54 7.33 3.33
N THR A 252 -8.58 7.94 4.51
CA THR A 252 -7.55 8.87 5.03
C THR A 252 -6.69 8.25 6.14
N GLY A 253 -6.79 6.95 6.36
CA GLY A 253 -5.99 6.16 7.25
C GLY A 253 -5.34 4.99 6.51
N THR A 254 -4.97 3.96 7.24
CA THR A 254 -4.36 2.76 6.69
C THR A 254 -5.37 1.98 5.84
N LYS A 255 -4.95 1.60 4.64
CA LYS A 255 -5.67 0.62 3.81
C LYS A 255 -5.19 -0.77 4.19
N ILE A 256 -6.13 -1.66 4.45
CA ILE A 256 -5.86 -3.02 4.93
C ILE A 256 -6.45 -4.07 3.98
N ALA A 257 -5.77 -5.21 3.90
CA ALA A 257 -6.22 -6.37 3.13
C ALA A 257 -6.04 -7.69 3.93
N PRO A 258 -6.57 -7.78 5.16
CA PRO A 258 -6.41 -8.96 6.00
C PRO A 258 -7.20 -10.15 5.45
N GLU A 259 -6.86 -11.35 5.94
CA GLU A 259 -7.69 -12.54 5.73
C GLU A 259 -9.04 -12.40 6.41
N VAL A 260 -9.05 -11.83 7.63
CA VAL A 260 -10.28 -11.54 8.38
C VAL A 260 -10.20 -10.14 8.97
N TYR A 261 -11.21 -9.36 8.67
CA TYR A 261 -11.48 -8.05 9.26
C TYR A 261 -12.69 -8.15 10.19
N LEU A 262 -12.48 -8.04 11.50
CA LEU A 262 -13.54 -8.00 12.50
C LEU A 262 -13.83 -6.53 12.85
N ALA A 263 -14.98 -6.02 12.43
CA ALA A 263 -15.40 -4.62 12.59
C ALA A 263 -16.47 -4.51 13.67
N CYS A 264 -16.12 -3.95 14.84
CA CYS A 264 -16.97 -3.92 16.04
C CYS A 264 -17.43 -2.49 16.36
N GLY A 265 -18.75 -2.27 16.42
CA GLY A 265 -19.33 -0.96 16.74
C GLY A 265 -18.93 0.14 15.74
N ILE A 266 -18.71 -0.22 14.49
CA ILE A 266 -18.37 0.66 13.37
C ILE A 266 -19.59 0.81 12.47
N SER A 267 -19.91 2.03 12.07
CA SER A 267 -21.07 2.31 11.21
C SER A 267 -20.88 1.82 9.75
N GLY A 268 -19.64 1.79 9.25
CA GLY A 268 -19.37 1.39 7.86
C GLY A 268 -19.62 2.50 6.83
N ALA A 269 -19.32 3.75 7.20
CA ALA A 269 -19.34 4.86 6.23
C ALA A 269 -18.44 4.52 5.02
N THR A 270 -18.78 5.05 3.84
CA THR A 270 -18.06 4.79 2.57
C THR A 270 -16.56 5.00 2.70
N GLN A 271 -16.14 6.03 3.45
CA GLN A 271 -14.72 6.33 3.68
C GLN A 271 -14.01 5.26 4.53
N HIS A 272 -14.72 4.63 5.48
CA HIS A 272 -14.17 3.52 6.24
C HIS A 272 -14.08 2.27 5.37
N MET A 273 -15.14 1.96 4.64
CA MET A 273 -15.18 0.83 3.72
C MET A 273 -14.10 0.90 2.64
N ALA A 274 -13.75 2.10 2.17
CA ALA A 274 -12.65 2.30 1.22
C ALA A 274 -11.29 1.84 1.75
N GLY A 275 -11.10 1.80 3.07
CA GLY A 275 -9.87 1.33 3.71
C GLY A 275 -9.82 -0.19 3.96
N CYS A 276 -10.94 -0.90 3.93
CA CYS A 276 -11.00 -2.34 4.24
C CYS A 276 -11.56 -3.21 3.11
N LYS A 277 -11.80 -2.65 1.93
CA LYS A 277 -12.29 -3.40 0.75
C LYS A 277 -11.38 -4.57 0.33
N GLY A 278 -10.08 -4.51 0.67
CA GLY A 278 -9.13 -5.57 0.39
C GLY A 278 -9.24 -6.79 1.31
N ALA A 279 -10.04 -6.71 2.39
CA ALA A 279 -10.23 -7.84 3.30
C ALA A 279 -10.88 -9.04 2.59
N LYS A 280 -10.35 -10.25 2.80
CA LYS A 280 -10.92 -11.47 2.21
C LYS A 280 -12.26 -11.84 2.85
N ARG A 281 -12.43 -11.51 4.15
CA ARG A 281 -13.68 -11.70 4.91
C ARG A 281 -13.88 -10.54 5.86
N ILE A 282 -15.10 -10.01 5.86
CA ILE A 282 -15.53 -8.96 6.79
C ILE A 282 -16.58 -9.57 7.74
N ILE A 283 -16.30 -9.49 9.04
CA ILE A 283 -17.24 -9.87 10.09
C ILE A 283 -17.63 -8.59 10.82
N ALA A 284 -18.91 -8.24 10.82
CA ALA A 284 -19.40 -7.05 11.51
C ALA A 284 -20.10 -7.43 12.81
N VAL A 285 -19.77 -6.72 13.88
CA VAL A 285 -20.48 -6.77 15.18
C VAL A 285 -21.06 -5.41 15.45
N ASN A 286 -22.37 -5.29 15.50
CA ASN A 286 -23.05 -4.02 15.73
C ASN A 286 -24.38 -4.22 16.47
N VAL A 287 -24.73 -3.30 17.34
CA VAL A 287 -26.06 -3.28 18.00
C VAL A 287 -27.15 -2.77 17.04
N ASP A 288 -26.77 -2.00 16.02
CA ASP A 288 -27.68 -1.47 15.01
C ASP A 288 -27.70 -2.39 13.77
N PRO A 289 -28.80 -3.11 13.50
CA PRO A 289 -28.91 -3.99 12.34
C PRO A 289 -28.94 -3.23 11.00
N GLU A 290 -29.26 -1.93 11.03
CA GLU A 290 -29.32 -1.09 9.84
C GLU A 290 -27.98 -0.35 9.56
N ALA A 291 -26.96 -0.59 10.36
CA ALA A 291 -25.65 0.00 10.13
C ALA A 291 -25.10 -0.40 8.75
N PRO A 292 -24.64 0.54 7.90
CA PRO A 292 -24.17 0.24 6.54
C PRO A 292 -23.09 -0.85 6.45
N ILE A 293 -22.32 -1.08 7.53
CA ILE A 293 -21.31 -2.13 7.56
C ILE A 293 -21.93 -3.53 7.46
N ILE A 294 -23.14 -3.71 7.99
CA ILE A 294 -23.86 -5.01 7.98
C ILE A 294 -24.12 -5.47 6.53
N ALA A 295 -24.51 -4.52 5.65
CA ALA A 295 -24.75 -4.82 4.24
C ALA A 295 -23.47 -5.15 3.45
N ASN A 296 -22.30 -4.78 3.99
CA ASN A 296 -21.01 -4.99 3.36
C ASN A 296 -20.20 -6.13 3.98
N ALA A 297 -20.74 -6.80 5.01
CA ALA A 297 -20.08 -7.87 5.71
C ALA A 297 -20.44 -9.25 5.13
N ASP A 298 -19.48 -10.18 5.14
CA ASP A 298 -19.75 -11.61 4.85
C ASP A 298 -20.56 -12.27 5.98
N TYR A 299 -20.31 -11.82 7.23
CA TYR A 299 -21.03 -12.27 8.42
C TYR A 299 -21.36 -11.10 9.32
N ALA A 300 -22.55 -11.09 9.87
CA ALA A 300 -23.02 -10.06 10.78
C ALA A 300 -23.52 -10.67 12.10
N VAL A 301 -23.08 -10.08 13.20
CA VAL A 301 -23.59 -10.40 14.56
C VAL A 301 -24.26 -9.13 15.09
N ILE A 302 -25.55 -9.21 15.34
CA ILE A 302 -26.29 -8.12 15.97
C ILE A 302 -26.18 -8.30 17.49
N GLY A 303 -25.38 -7.44 18.11
CA GLY A 303 -25.07 -7.54 19.54
C GLY A 303 -24.07 -6.51 20.01
N ASP A 304 -23.88 -6.45 21.34
CA ASP A 304 -22.90 -5.59 21.97
C ASP A 304 -21.49 -6.18 21.82
N LEU A 305 -20.56 -5.39 21.31
CA LEU A 305 -19.17 -5.81 21.15
C LEU A 305 -18.51 -6.19 22.47
N HIS A 306 -18.95 -5.60 23.59
CA HIS A 306 -18.44 -5.92 24.95
C HIS A 306 -18.88 -7.31 25.44
N GLU A 307 -19.88 -7.91 24.83
CA GLU A 307 -20.30 -9.30 25.08
C GLU A 307 -19.74 -10.25 24.00
N VAL A 308 -19.81 -9.83 22.74
CA VAL A 308 -19.44 -10.66 21.60
C VAL A 308 -17.94 -10.93 21.51
N ILE A 309 -17.10 -9.89 21.68
CA ILE A 309 -15.63 -10.06 21.58
C ILE A 309 -15.09 -11.00 22.67
N PRO A 310 -15.44 -10.85 23.95
CA PRO A 310 -15.02 -11.80 24.98
C PRO A 310 -15.51 -13.23 24.73
N ALA A 311 -16.74 -13.40 24.19
CA ALA A 311 -17.25 -14.71 23.83
C ALA A 311 -16.44 -15.38 22.72
N ILE A 312 -16.09 -14.63 21.67
CA ILE A 312 -15.20 -15.11 20.58
C ILE A 312 -13.84 -15.51 21.17
N THR A 313 -13.25 -14.67 22.01
CA THR A 313 -11.96 -14.94 22.65
C THR A 313 -12.00 -16.24 23.47
N ALA A 314 -13.05 -16.43 24.26
CA ALA A 314 -13.21 -17.63 25.08
C ALA A 314 -13.35 -18.91 24.22
N GLU A 315 -14.10 -18.85 23.12
CA GLU A 315 -14.27 -20.01 22.23
C GLU A 315 -12.97 -20.35 21.49
N LEU A 316 -12.22 -19.33 21.03
CA LEU A 316 -10.92 -19.57 20.40
C LEU A 316 -9.88 -20.15 21.36
N GLN A 317 -9.86 -19.70 22.62
CA GLN A 317 -9.00 -20.28 23.65
C GLN A 317 -9.31 -21.75 23.91
N LYS A 318 -10.58 -22.13 23.93
CA LYS A 318 -11.00 -23.55 24.05
C LYS A 318 -10.57 -24.38 22.84
N ALA A 319 -10.71 -23.84 21.62
CA ALA A 319 -10.35 -24.52 20.38
C ALA A 319 -8.83 -24.68 20.20
N GLY A 320 -8.02 -23.72 20.69
CA GLY A 320 -6.55 -23.77 20.63
C GLY A 320 -5.89 -24.60 21.75
N ALA A 321 -6.67 -25.05 22.72
CA ALA A 321 -6.20 -25.90 23.82
C ALA A 321 -6.43 -27.41 23.58
N GLY A 322 -6.89 -27.80 22.37
CA GLY A 322 -7.18 -29.17 21.96
C GLY A 322 -6.11 -29.79 21.05
#